data_696025d5f70d24fb00aabfc9c0760135
#
_entry.id   696025d5f70d24fb00aabfc9c0760135
#
_cell.length_a   1.000
_cell.length_b   1.000
_cell.length_c   1.000
_cell.angle_alpha   90.00
_cell.angle_beta   90.00
_cell.angle_gamma   90.00
#
_symmetry.space_group_name_H-M   'P 1'
#
loop_
_entity.id
_entity.type
_entity.pdbx_description
1 polymer ?
#
loop_
_entity_poly.entity_id
_entity_poly.type
_entity_poly.pdbx_seq_one_letter_code
_entity_poly.pdbx_strand_id
1 'polypeptide(L)'
;MTPTPGIDAVLALAREDIRALDPYKNASWEPGFIRLHANESPWPPALDGARDVAEGGVAEGEDVAGDSVTGDADALHRYPQPQPPELLAALAAAWGVAPEQVLVGRGSDEAIDLLTRAFCAARIDTVIVCPPTFGMYAVAARIQGAAVRRVPLVASRGYALDVAGVCAAIEAGAKLVWLCTPNNPTGTPLAPADIEAVLEAAAGRALVVIDEAYAEFTDGPSWTRETARRPGLATLRTLSKAHALAGARMGAVVAAPEVIALLRRIVPPYAVPGPTLRASLAAMRPAALAVTARRIALLRSERERLAARLRALPSVAKVWPSAANFLLVEFQDAADALERLRAAGVLVRDFRGYDGLGQSLRLTVGSPDQNHRMLEVLS
;
A
#
# COMPACT_ATOMS: atom_id res chain seq x y z
N MET A 1 -32.66 5.55 -6.51
CA MET A 1 -31.23 5.84 -6.24
C MET A 1 -31.19 6.76 -5.03
N THR A 2 -30.71 6.28 -3.89
CA THR A 2 -30.42 7.11 -2.72
C THR A 2 -29.30 8.10 -3.11
N PRO A 3 -29.42 9.40 -2.85
CA PRO A 3 -28.35 10.33 -3.16
C PRO A 3 -27.07 9.91 -2.43
N THR A 4 -25.94 9.92 -3.11
CA THR A 4 -24.63 9.67 -2.51
C THR A 4 -24.44 10.68 -1.37
N PRO A 5 -24.13 10.24 -0.13
CA PRO A 5 -23.92 11.16 0.98
C PRO A 5 -22.82 12.16 0.63
N GLY A 6 -23.05 13.42 0.95
CA GLY A 6 -22.04 14.46 0.77
C GLY A 6 -20.80 14.22 1.63
N ILE A 7 -19.72 14.92 1.33
CA ILE A 7 -18.44 14.83 2.07
C ILE A 7 -18.59 15.04 3.57
N ASP A 8 -19.53 15.91 4.00
CA ASP A 8 -19.78 16.17 5.41
C ASP A 8 -20.18 14.92 6.20
N ALA A 9 -20.97 14.02 5.58
CA ALA A 9 -21.33 12.75 6.19
C ALA A 9 -20.12 11.83 6.39
N VAL A 10 -19.16 11.85 5.47
CA VAL A 10 -17.91 11.10 5.59
C VAL A 10 -17.00 11.67 6.67
N LEU A 11 -16.86 13.00 6.72
CA LEU A 11 -16.06 13.66 7.76
C LEU A 11 -16.68 13.49 9.16
N ALA A 12 -17.99 13.34 9.26
CA ALA A 12 -18.66 13.03 10.53
C ALA A 12 -18.34 11.62 11.04
N LEU A 13 -17.89 10.69 10.19
CA LEU A 13 -17.40 9.37 10.61
C LEU A 13 -16.04 9.44 11.32
N ALA A 14 -15.25 10.45 11.02
CA ALA A 14 -13.95 10.64 11.65
C ALA A 14 -14.10 11.05 13.12
N ARG A 15 -13.09 10.71 13.91
CA ARG A 15 -13.01 11.09 15.32
C ARG A 15 -13.09 12.60 15.47
N GLU A 16 -13.89 13.04 16.42
CA GLU A 16 -14.10 14.47 16.69
C GLU A 16 -12.82 15.19 17.11
N ASP A 17 -12.03 14.54 17.98
CA ASP A 17 -10.73 15.05 18.43
C ASP A 17 -9.72 15.19 17.29
N ILE A 18 -9.78 14.32 16.26
CA ILE A 18 -8.94 14.45 15.07
C ILE A 18 -9.46 15.55 14.14
N ARG A 19 -10.78 15.72 14.02
CA ARG A 19 -11.36 16.83 13.24
C ARG A 19 -11.04 18.20 13.84
N ALA A 20 -10.93 18.27 15.15
CA ALA A 20 -10.58 19.50 15.87
C ALA A 20 -9.06 19.75 15.95
N LEU A 21 -8.22 18.75 15.63
CA LEU A 21 -6.77 18.88 15.75
C LEU A 21 -6.22 19.82 14.68
N ASP A 22 -5.43 20.81 15.09
CA ASP A 22 -4.62 21.57 14.16
C ASP A 22 -3.47 20.70 13.60
N PRO A 23 -3.22 20.76 12.29
CA PRO A 23 -2.08 20.05 11.72
C PRO A 23 -0.78 20.63 12.26
N TYR A 24 0.23 19.77 12.44
CA TYR A 24 1.56 20.23 12.80
C TYR A 24 2.08 21.23 11.76
N LYS A 25 2.52 22.41 12.24
CA LYS A 25 3.13 23.44 11.39
C LYS A 25 4.57 23.04 11.09
N ASN A 26 4.80 22.47 9.93
CA ASN A 26 6.15 22.22 9.46
C ASN A 26 6.91 23.55 9.26
N ALA A 27 8.24 23.49 9.31
CA ALA A 27 9.08 24.59 8.87
C ALA A 27 8.77 24.90 7.40
N SER A 28 8.77 26.20 7.02
CA SER A 28 8.50 26.60 5.64
C SER A 28 9.54 25.99 4.69
N TRP A 29 9.07 25.58 3.51
CA TRP A 29 9.94 25.10 2.44
C TRP A 29 9.96 26.15 1.32
N GLU A 30 11.07 26.86 1.20
CA GLU A 30 11.25 27.90 0.20
C GLU A 30 12.58 27.66 -0.52
N PRO A 31 12.58 27.30 -1.83
CA PRO A 31 13.79 27.12 -2.59
C PRO A 31 14.66 28.39 -2.63
N GLY A 32 15.98 28.23 -2.57
CA GLY A 32 16.92 29.35 -2.65
C GLY A 32 17.13 30.13 -1.34
N PHE A 33 16.48 29.74 -0.24
CA PHE A 33 16.69 30.37 1.08
C PHE A 33 17.71 29.62 1.92
N ILE A 34 18.53 30.35 2.68
CA ILE A 34 19.39 29.76 3.71
C ILE A 34 18.50 29.24 4.86
N ARG A 35 18.51 27.93 5.10
CA ARG A 35 17.62 27.27 6.06
C ARG A 35 18.23 27.24 7.45
N LEU A 36 17.83 28.14 8.32
CA LEU A 36 18.26 28.25 9.72
C LEU A 36 17.10 28.13 10.73
N HIS A 37 15.97 27.56 10.33
CA HIS A 37 14.72 27.56 11.09
C HIS A 37 14.23 26.14 11.51
N ALA A 38 14.94 25.08 11.11
CA ALA A 38 14.57 23.70 11.42
C ALA A 38 15.64 22.96 12.27
N ASN A 39 16.61 23.71 12.83
CA ASN A 39 17.74 23.19 13.64
C ASN A 39 18.55 22.12 12.90
N GLU A 40 18.67 22.26 11.59
CA GLU A 40 19.44 21.38 10.73
C GLU A 40 20.93 21.70 10.85
N SER A 41 21.80 20.68 10.70
CA SER A 41 23.23 20.92 10.59
C SER A 41 23.53 21.74 9.31
N PRO A 42 24.45 22.70 9.33
CA PRO A 42 24.91 23.37 8.12
C PRO A 42 25.80 22.47 7.25
N TRP A 43 26.30 21.36 7.80
CA TRP A 43 27.19 20.42 7.09
C TRP A 43 26.54 19.05 6.95
N PRO A 44 26.85 18.30 5.86
CA PRO A 44 26.46 16.91 5.71
C PRO A 44 27.08 16.04 6.81
N PRO A 45 26.52 14.84 7.07
CA PRO A 45 27.04 13.93 8.09
C PRO A 45 28.48 13.50 7.74
N ALA A 46 29.34 13.41 8.76
CA ALA A 46 30.66 12.78 8.63
C ALA A 46 30.46 11.27 8.47
N LEU A 47 30.51 10.79 7.24
CA LEU A 47 30.50 9.37 6.89
C LEU A 47 31.92 8.95 6.52
N ASP A 48 32.21 7.63 6.55
CA ASP A 48 33.52 7.09 6.18
C ASP A 48 33.95 7.61 4.80
N GLY A 49 35.08 8.32 4.73
CA GLY A 49 35.60 8.98 3.54
C GLY A 49 35.15 10.44 3.36
N ALA A 50 34.31 11.00 4.23
CA ALA A 50 33.99 12.42 4.21
C ALA A 50 35.22 13.25 4.72
N ARG A 51 35.55 14.31 3.96
CA ARG A 51 36.56 15.28 4.44
C ARG A 51 35.93 16.13 5.53
N ASP A 52 36.65 16.31 6.64
CA ASP A 52 36.25 17.26 7.68
C ASP A 52 36.38 18.70 7.13
N VAL A 53 35.26 19.36 6.92
CA VAL A 53 35.23 20.76 6.46
C VAL A 53 35.47 21.76 7.59
N ALA A 54 35.67 21.30 8.84
CA ALA A 54 35.96 22.19 9.98
C ALA A 54 37.43 22.64 10.06
N GLU A 55 38.37 22.00 9.36
CA GLU A 55 39.82 22.31 9.42
C GLU A 55 40.39 23.09 8.26
N GLY A 56 39.61 23.54 7.29
CA GLY A 56 40.17 24.27 6.17
C GLY A 56 39.16 25.15 5.48
N GLY A 57 39.46 26.43 5.55
CA GLY A 57 38.72 27.54 5.00
C GLY A 57 37.83 27.27 3.81
N VAL A 58 36.74 28.03 3.74
CA VAL A 58 35.80 28.09 2.62
C VAL A 58 36.57 27.87 1.32
N ALA A 59 36.38 26.76 0.66
CA ALA A 59 36.78 26.60 -0.72
C ALA A 59 35.92 27.60 -1.51
N GLU A 60 36.53 28.74 -1.84
CA GLU A 60 35.96 29.67 -2.81
C GLU A 60 35.79 28.92 -4.11
N GLY A 61 34.55 28.69 -4.54
CA GLY A 61 34.29 28.34 -5.91
C GLY A 61 33.47 27.08 -6.20
N GLU A 62 32.68 26.55 -5.27
CA GLU A 62 31.58 25.67 -5.71
C GLU A 62 30.26 26.32 -5.31
N ASP A 63 29.50 26.65 -6.33
CA ASP A 63 28.23 27.34 -6.31
C ASP A 63 27.33 26.87 -5.17
N VAL A 64 27.01 27.76 -4.25
CA VAL A 64 25.78 27.73 -3.47
C VAL A 64 24.65 28.05 -4.47
N ALA A 65 24.67 27.38 -5.59
CA ALA A 65 23.64 27.48 -6.60
C ALA A 65 22.48 26.61 -6.20
N GLY A 66 21.49 27.30 -5.67
CA GLY A 66 20.09 26.93 -5.76
C GLY A 66 19.75 25.48 -5.43
N ASP A 67 19.11 25.29 -4.28
CA ASP A 67 18.26 24.14 -3.99
C ASP A 67 17.37 23.79 -5.21
N SER A 68 17.95 23.19 -6.24
CA SER A 68 17.14 22.52 -7.23
C SER A 68 16.49 21.34 -6.51
N VAL A 69 15.20 21.16 -6.65
CA VAL A 69 14.39 20.08 -6.06
C VAL A 69 15.01 18.69 -6.31
N THR A 70 15.95 18.58 -7.25
CA THR A 70 16.67 17.37 -7.62
C THR A 70 18.08 17.27 -7.01
N GLY A 71 18.66 18.35 -6.44
CA GLY A 71 20.04 18.37 -5.95
C GLY A 71 20.22 17.90 -4.51
N ASP A 72 19.24 18.07 -3.67
CA ASP A 72 19.37 17.96 -2.20
C ASP A 72 18.99 16.59 -1.61
N ALA A 73 18.67 15.64 -2.45
CA ALA A 73 18.27 14.32 -1.96
C ALA A 73 19.45 13.53 -1.32
N ASP A 74 20.71 13.98 -1.49
CA ASP A 74 21.89 13.47 -0.77
C ASP A 74 22.18 14.27 0.50
N ALA A 75 21.47 15.36 0.73
CA ALA A 75 21.64 16.20 1.91
C ALA A 75 20.91 15.57 3.12
N LEU A 76 21.42 14.45 3.62
CA LEU A 76 20.83 13.75 4.78
C LEU A 76 20.79 14.60 6.06
N HIS A 77 21.49 15.73 6.10
CA HIS A 77 21.46 16.71 7.19
C HIS A 77 20.26 17.66 7.10
N ARG A 78 19.44 17.58 6.05
CA ARG A 78 18.25 18.40 5.83
C ARG A 78 16.97 17.58 5.92
N TYR A 79 15.95 18.14 6.52
CA TYR A 79 14.62 17.56 6.44
C TYR A 79 14.07 17.65 5.00
N PRO A 80 13.47 16.57 4.49
CA PRO A 80 12.83 16.59 3.18
C PRO A 80 11.59 17.47 3.19
N GLN A 81 11.10 17.85 2.02
CA GLN A 81 9.85 18.57 1.91
C GLN A 81 8.68 17.67 2.37
N PRO A 82 7.82 18.13 3.30
CA PRO A 82 6.61 17.38 3.66
C PRO A 82 5.67 17.25 2.46
N GLN A 83 5.17 16.04 2.17
CA GLN A 83 4.26 15.80 1.04
C GLN A 83 4.75 16.48 -0.25
N PRO A 84 5.88 16.05 -0.86
CA PRO A 84 6.55 16.76 -1.94
C PRO A 84 5.64 16.96 -3.16
N PRO A 85 5.35 18.19 -3.61
CA PRO A 85 4.38 18.45 -4.68
C PRO A 85 4.73 17.76 -6.00
N GLU A 86 6.01 17.69 -6.34
CA GLU A 86 6.48 17.00 -7.54
C GLU A 86 6.14 15.50 -7.52
N LEU A 87 6.34 14.84 -6.36
CA LEU A 87 5.99 13.44 -6.19
C LEU A 87 4.47 13.25 -6.23
N LEU A 88 3.71 14.12 -5.54
CA LEU A 88 2.25 14.05 -5.56
C LEU A 88 1.72 14.20 -6.99
N ALA A 89 2.25 15.16 -7.76
CA ALA A 89 1.87 15.37 -9.15
C ALA A 89 2.20 14.15 -10.04
N ALA A 90 3.40 13.57 -9.87
CA ALA A 90 3.82 12.40 -10.65
C ALA A 90 2.95 11.16 -10.35
N LEU A 91 2.66 10.89 -9.07
CA LEU A 91 1.80 9.79 -8.66
C LEU A 91 0.34 10.01 -9.10
N ALA A 92 -0.18 11.22 -8.92
CA ALA A 92 -1.52 11.59 -9.33
C ALA A 92 -1.72 11.40 -10.84
N ALA A 93 -0.76 11.86 -11.66
CA ALA A 93 -0.77 11.65 -13.10
C ALA A 93 -0.75 10.15 -13.47
N ALA A 94 0.08 9.35 -12.80
CA ALA A 94 0.17 7.90 -13.04
C ALA A 94 -1.12 7.16 -12.67
N TRP A 95 -1.83 7.61 -11.64
CA TRP A 95 -3.07 6.98 -11.15
C TRP A 95 -4.36 7.60 -11.69
N GLY A 96 -4.27 8.72 -12.41
CA GLY A 96 -5.41 9.41 -13.02
C GLY A 96 -6.31 10.12 -12.03
N VAL A 97 -5.71 10.78 -11.02
CA VAL A 97 -6.37 11.55 -9.97
C VAL A 97 -5.72 12.94 -9.84
N ALA A 98 -6.28 13.82 -9.00
CA ALA A 98 -5.68 15.10 -8.69
C ALA A 98 -4.65 14.99 -7.55
N PRO A 99 -3.58 15.82 -7.53
CA PRO A 99 -2.57 15.78 -6.46
C PRO A 99 -3.15 15.97 -5.06
N GLU A 100 -4.22 16.74 -4.90
CA GLU A 100 -4.91 17.01 -3.65
C GLU A 100 -5.59 15.76 -3.06
N GLN A 101 -5.80 14.74 -3.90
CA GLN A 101 -6.37 13.46 -3.50
C GLN A 101 -5.32 12.47 -2.99
N VAL A 102 -4.03 12.83 -3.00
CA VAL A 102 -2.93 11.92 -2.66
C VAL A 102 -2.25 12.35 -1.36
N LEU A 103 -2.04 11.38 -0.46
CA LEU A 103 -1.19 11.53 0.71
C LEU A 103 -0.17 10.40 0.70
N VAL A 104 1.12 10.75 0.63
CA VAL A 104 2.22 9.78 0.63
C VAL A 104 2.74 9.52 2.04
N GLY A 105 3.24 8.30 2.25
CA GLY A 105 3.80 7.86 3.52
C GLY A 105 4.73 6.67 3.38
N ARG A 106 5.16 6.11 4.51
CA ARG A 106 6.12 5.00 4.62
C ARG A 106 5.51 3.64 4.28
N GLY A 107 5.05 3.48 3.04
CA GLY A 107 4.33 2.32 2.55
C GLY A 107 2.84 2.36 2.89
N SER A 108 2.07 1.41 2.36
CA SER A 108 0.65 1.26 2.68
C SER A 108 0.40 0.91 4.16
N ASP A 109 1.40 0.38 4.87
CA ASP A 109 1.28 0.10 6.30
C ASP A 109 1.01 1.36 7.14
N GLU A 110 1.70 2.48 6.83
CA GLU A 110 1.42 3.77 7.49
C GLU A 110 0.04 4.31 7.09
N ALA A 111 -0.36 4.12 5.84
CA ALA A 111 -1.69 4.51 5.38
C ALA A 111 -2.81 3.76 6.13
N ILE A 112 -2.62 2.45 6.39
CA ILE A 112 -3.53 1.63 7.19
C ILE A 112 -3.63 2.18 8.63
N ASP A 113 -2.51 2.51 9.24
CA ASP A 113 -2.46 3.05 10.59
C ASP A 113 -3.13 4.43 10.67
N LEU A 114 -2.82 5.34 9.76
CA LEU A 114 -3.41 6.68 9.71
C LEU A 114 -4.94 6.65 9.54
N LEU A 115 -5.46 5.84 8.61
CA LEU A 115 -6.89 5.69 8.40
C LEU A 115 -7.57 5.09 9.64
N THR A 116 -6.96 4.07 10.23
CA THR A 116 -7.51 3.45 11.45
C THR A 116 -7.55 4.45 12.61
N ARG A 117 -6.50 5.24 12.82
CA ARG A 117 -6.46 6.29 13.85
C ARG A 117 -7.47 7.41 13.60
N ALA A 118 -7.62 7.82 12.34
CA ALA A 118 -8.51 8.93 12.01
C ALA A 118 -10.00 8.59 12.21
N PHE A 119 -10.39 7.34 11.93
CA PHE A 119 -11.79 6.95 11.88
C PHE A 119 -12.27 6.06 13.03
N CYS A 120 -11.36 5.46 13.81
CA CYS A 120 -11.74 4.52 14.86
C CYS A 120 -11.28 4.99 16.24
N ALA A 121 -12.24 5.31 17.11
CA ALA A 121 -12.00 5.56 18.53
C ALA A 121 -11.78 4.23 19.28
N ALA A 122 -10.78 4.22 20.17
CA ALA A 122 -10.46 3.05 20.99
C ALA A 122 -11.65 2.61 21.84
N ARG A 123 -11.93 1.31 21.90
CA ARG A 123 -12.99 0.68 22.69
C ARG A 123 -14.43 1.06 22.30
N ILE A 124 -14.59 1.84 21.23
CA ILE A 124 -15.90 2.30 20.76
C ILE A 124 -16.17 1.76 19.37
N ASP A 125 -15.24 2.00 18.43
CA ASP A 125 -15.48 1.72 17.03
C ASP A 125 -14.97 0.34 16.59
N THR A 126 -15.53 -0.13 15.48
CA THR A 126 -15.25 -1.45 14.91
C THR A 126 -14.77 -1.30 13.48
N VAL A 127 -13.77 -2.11 13.09
CA VAL A 127 -13.35 -2.29 11.71
C VAL A 127 -13.80 -3.65 11.19
N ILE A 128 -14.16 -3.70 9.91
CA ILE A 128 -14.45 -4.95 9.18
C ILE A 128 -13.20 -5.39 8.45
N VAL A 129 -12.84 -6.66 8.61
CA VAL A 129 -11.81 -7.34 7.82
C VAL A 129 -12.37 -8.62 7.21
N CYS A 130 -11.95 -8.99 6.01
CA CYS A 130 -12.47 -10.13 5.24
C CYS A 130 -11.40 -11.22 5.08
N PRO A 131 -11.11 -12.03 6.14
CA PRO A 131 -10.07 -13.07 6.07
C PRO A 131 -10.49 -14.23 5.13
N PRO A 132 -9.49 -14.95 4.54
CA PRO A 132 -8.07 -14.69 4.67
C PRO A 132 -7.68 -13.45 3.85
N THR A 133 -7.06 -12.47 4.52
CA THR A 133 -6.62 -11.21 3.92
C THR A 133 -5.34 -10.70 4.58
N PHE A 134 -4.84 -9.55 4.16
CA PHE A 134 -3.62 -8.97 4.72
C PHE A 134 -3.80 -8.65 6.22
N GLY A 135 -2.93 -9.23 7.04
CA GLY A 135 -3.07 -9.21 8.50
C GLY A 135 -2.95 -7.84 9.16
N MET A 136 -2.31 -6.86 8.49
CA MET A 136 -2.06 -5.54 9.07
C MET A 136 -3.33 -4.75 9.34
N TYR A 137 -4.43 -4.98 8.65
CA TYR A 137 -5.70 -4.32 8.94
C TYR A 137 -6.17 -4.63 10.38
N ALA A 138 -6.15 -5.91 10.73
CA ALA A 138 -6.53 -6.34 12.09
C ALA A 138 -5.48 -5.93 13.14
N VAL A 139 -4.19 -5.92 12.78
CA VAL A 139 -3.11 -5.49 13.68
C VAL A 139 -3.24 -4.00 13.99
N ALA A 140 -3.41 -3.14 12.99
CA ALA A 140 -3.59 -1.70 13.19
C ALA A 140 -4.83 -1.39 14.03
N ALA A 141 -5.96 -2.08 13.76
CA ALA A 141 -7.17 -1.94 14.56
C ALA A 141 -6.93 -2.29 16.04
N ARG A 142 -6.25 -3.40 16.33
CA ARG A 142 -5.91 -3.82 17.70
C ARG A 142 -4.96 -2.84 18.39
N ILE A 143 -3.95 -2.33 17.69
CA ILE A 143 -3.04 -1.30 18.22
C ILE A 143 -3.82 -0.04 18.57
N GLN A 144 -4.77 0.37 17.73
CA GLN A 144 -5.66 1.51 17.98
C GLN A 144 -6.65 1.23 19.12
N GLY A 145 -6.87 -0.02 19.51
CA GLY A 145 -7.88 -0.42 20.48
C GLY A 145 -9.30 -0.50 19.90
N ALA A 146 -9.44 -0.51 18.58
CA ALA A 146 -10.71 -0.72 17.89
C ALA A 146 -11.05 -2.22 17.82
N ALA A 147 -12.35 -2.53 17.86
CA ALA A 147 -12.82 -3.90 17.68
C ALA A 147 -12.64 -4.37 16.22
N VAL A 148 -12.42 -5.67 16.04
CA VAL A 148 -12.27 -6.29 14.73
C VAL A 148 -13.44 -7.22 14.46
N ARG A 149 -14.28 -6.88 13.50
CA ARG A 149 -15.34 -7.75 12.98
C ARG A 149 -14.79 -8.52 11.79
N ARG A 150 -14.71 -9.83 11.92
CA ARG A 150 -14.28 -10.73 10.85
C ARG A 150 -15.50 -11.17 10.03
N VAL A 151 -15.48 -10.92 8.74
CA VAL A 151 -16.45 -11.44 7.74
C VAL A 151 -15.65 -12.23 6.72
N PRO A 152 -15.53 -13.57 6.89
CA PRO A 152 -14.65 -14.37 6.04
C PRO A 152 -15.05 -14.36 4.57
N LEU A 153 -14.06 -14.35 3.68
CA LEU A 153 -14.26 -14.63 2.26
C LEU A 153 -14.76 -16.05 2.07
N VAL A 154 -15.62 -16.27 1.07
CA VAL A 154 -16.28 -17.55 0.84
C VAL A 154 -15.40 -18.45 -0.04
N ALA A 155 -14.64 -19.35 0.58
CA ALA A 155 -13.69 -20.24 -0.11
C ALA A 155 -14.36 -21.13 -1.17
N SER A 156 -15.57 -21.62 -0.90
CA SER A 156 -16.34 -22.44 -1.85
C SER A 156 -16.75 -21.69 -3.13
N ARG A 157 -16.74 -20.35 -3.08
CA ARG A 157 -16.98 -19.44 -4.22
C ARG A 157 -15.68 -18.75 -4.68
N GLY A 158 -14.52 -19.39 -4.51
CA GLY A 158 -13.25 -18.85 -4.98
C GLY A 158 -12.74 -17.65 -4.17
N TYR A 159 -13.05 -17.59 -2.88
CA TYR A 159 -12.78 -16.45 -2.01
C TYR A 159 -13.55 -15.17 -2.41
N ALA A 160 -14.76 -15.33 -2.91
CA ALA A 160 -15.67 -14.21 -3.14
C ALA A 160 -16.04 -13.50 -1.81
N LEU A 161 -16.40 -12.23 -1.90
CA LEU A 161 -16.85 -11.44 -0.75
C LEU A 161 -18.20 -11.97 -0.22
N ASP A 162 -18.36 -12.06 1.07
CA ASP A 162 -19.66 -12.22 1.72
C ASP A 162 -20.30 -10.82 1.87
N VAL A 163 -20.93 -10.35 0.80
CA VAL A 163 -21.57 -9.03 0.75
C VAL A 163 -22.61 -8.88 1.85
N ALA A 164 -23.44 -9.89 2.07
CA ALA A 164 -24.49 -9.81 3.08
C ALA A 164 -23.91 -9.68 4.49
N GLY A 165 -22.85 -10.44 4.79
CA GLY A 165 -22.15 -10.35 6.09
C GLY A 165 -21.48 -9.01 6.29
N VAL A 166 -20.87 -8.43 5.24
CA VAL A 166 -20.25 -7.09 5.30
C VAL A 166 -21.31 -6.02 5.50
N CYS A 167 -22.40 -6.04 4.74
CA CYS A 167 -23.50 -5.08 4.88
C CYS A 167 -24.12 -5.12 6.29
N ALA A 168 -24.40 -6.31 6.82
CA ALA A 168 -24.90 -6.46 8.18
C ALA A 168 -23.93 -5.92 9.23
N ALA A 169 -22.63 -6.08 9.05
CA ALA A 169 -21.62 -5.52 9.94
C ALA A 169 -21.53 -3.98 9.87
N ILE A 170 -21.74 -3.40 8.69
CA ILE A 170 -21.86 -1.94 8.50
C ILE A 170 -23.12 -1.42 9.23
N GLU A 171 -24.26 -2.07 9.05
CA GLU A 171 -25.51 -1.73 9.74
C GLU A 171 -25.39 -1.81 11.27
N ALA A 172 -24.58 -2.75 11.75
CA ALA A 172 -24.25 -2.88 13.17
C ALA A 172 -23.27 -1.82 13.69
N GLY A 173 -22.90 -0.82 12.88
CA GLY A 173 -22.13 0.36 13.28
C GLY A 173 -20.62 0.28 13.07
N ALA A 174 -20.12 -0.62 12.24
CA ALA A 174 -18.71 -0.60 11.87
C ALA A 174 -18.36 0.68 11.09
N LYS A 175 -17.19 1.28 11.42
CA LYS A 175 -16.75 2.58 10.89
C LYS A 175 -15.81 2.48 9.70
N LEU A 176 -15.09 1.37 9.57
CA LEU A 176 -14.04 1.19 8.56
C LEU A 176 -14.15 -0.21 7.97
N VAL A 177 -14.14 -0.31 6.65
CA VAL A 177 -14.21 -1.58 5.91
C VAL A 177 -12.94 -1.75 5.09
N TRP A 178 -12.21 -2.84 5.31
CA TRP A 178 -11.00 -3.17 4.55
C TRP A 178 -11.30 -4.22 3.49
N LEU A 179 -11.16 -3.85 2.22
CA LEU A 179 -11.24 -4.74 1.07
C LEU A 179 -9.90 -4.75 0.34
N CYS A 180 -9.34 -5.92 0.08
CA CYS A 180 -8.08 -6.08 -0.65
C CYS A 180 -8.37 -6.68 -2.04
N THR A 181 -7.97 -5.98 -3.11
CA THR A 181 -8.23 -6.48 -4.47
C THR A 181 -7.12 -6.04 -5.45
N PRO A 182 -6.41 -6.99 -6.05
CA PRO A 182 -6.38 -8.44 -5.79
C PRO A 182 -5.99 -8.77 -4.35
N ASN A 183 -6.69 -9.76 -3.76
CA ASN A 183 -6.53 -10.06 -2.34
C ASN A 183 -5.21 -10.78 -2.03
N ASN A 184 -4.62 -10.50 -0.92
CA ASN A 184 -3.47 -11.21 -0.35
C ASN A 184 -3.93 -12.00 0.89
N PRO A 185 -3.82 -13.36 0.94
CA PRO A 185 -2.94 -14.20 0.13
C PRO A 185 -3.60 -14.91 -1.05
N THR A 186 -4.89 -14.75 -1.31
CA THR A 186 -5.61 -15.58 -2.27
C THR A 186 -5.29 -15.27 -3.75
N GLY A 187 -4.82 -14.03 -4.02
CA GLY A 187 -4.62 -13.54 -5.38
C GLY A 187 -5.91 -13.17 -6.12
N THR A 188 -7.05 -13.47 -5.55
CA THR A 188 -8.36 -13.31 -6.19
C THR A 188 -8.76 -11.83 -6.23
N PRO A 189 -9.19 -11.29 -7.38
CA PRO A 189 -9.85 -9.99 -7.42
C PRO A 189 -11.28 -10.13 -6.87
N LEU A 190 -11.74 -9.13 -6.14
CA LEU A 190 -13.13 -9.02 -5.73
C LEU A 190 -13.99 -8.58 -6.93
N ALA A 191 -15.21 -9.11 -7.01
CA ALA A 191 -16.12 -8.72 -8.07
C ALA A 191 -16.52 -7.24 -7.94
N PRO A 192 -16.47 -6.45 -9.03
CA PRO A 192 -16.87 -5.04 -8.97
C PRO A 192 -18.28 -4.83 -8.41
N ALA A 193 -19.23 -5.67 -8.77
CA ALA A 193 -20.61 -5.61 -8.26
C ALA A 193 -20.69 -5.81 -6.73
N ASP A 194 -19.85 -6.68 -6.16
CA ASP A 194 -19.79 -6.90 -4.72
C ASP A 194 -19.25 -5.66 -3.99
N ILE A 195 -18.22 -5.04 -4.58
CA ILE A 195 -17.64 -3.79 -4.03
C ILE A 195 -18.66 -2.65 -4.11
N GLU A 196 -19.38 -2.51 -5.24
CA GLU A 196 -20.45 -1.52 -5.39
C GLU A 196 -21.54 -1.67 -4.32
N ALA A 197 -22.01 -2.89 -4.07
CA ALA A 197 -23.01 -3.16 -3.05
C ALA A 197 -22.52 -2.78 -1.63
N VAL A 198 -21.24 -3.02 -1.33
CA VAL A 198 -20.63 -2.59 -0.06
C VAL A 198 -20.53 -1.06 0.03
N LEU A 199 -20.14 -0.39 -1.05
CA LEU A 199 -20.06 1.08 -1.10
C LEU A 199 -21.44 1.73 -0.90
N GLU A 200 -22.50 1.16 -1.48
CA GLU A 200 -23.87 1.59 -1.28
C GLU A 200 -24.32 1.42 0.17
N ALA A 201 -24.05 0.26 0.77
CA ALA A 201 -24.41 -0.01 2.17
C ALA A 201 -23.62 0.87 3.14
N ALA A 202 -22.36 1.19 2.82
CA ALA A 202 -21.48 2.02 3.64
C ALA A 202 -21.80 3.52 3.55
N ALA A 203 -22.63 3.93 2.62
CA ALA A 203 -22.90 5.35 2.35
C ALA A 203 -23.34 6.12 3.61
N GLY A 204 -22.49 7.06 4.07
CA GLY A 204 -22.72 7.86 5.28
C GLY A 204 -22.58 7.10 6.62
N ARG A 205 -22.18 5.83 6.59
CA ARG A 205 -22.06 4.95 7.77
C ARG A 205 -20.63 4.50 8.04
N ALA A 206 -19.87 4.19 6.99
CA ALA A 206 -18.50 3.72 7.09
C ALA A 206 -17.64 4.25 5.95
N LEU A 207 -16.34 4.38 6.18
CA LEU A 207 -15.35 4.56 5.12
C LEU A 207 -14.95 3.18 4.58
N VAL A 208 -15.07 2.99 3.27
CA VAL A 208 -14.57 1.79 2.60
C VAL A 208 -13.16 2.06 2.09
N VAL A 209 -12.21 1.22 2.47
CA VAL A 209 -10.83 1.30 1.99
C VAL A 209 -10.53 0.09 1.12
N ILE A 210 -10.17 0.35 -0.12
CA ILE A 210 -9.78 -0.69 -1.08
C ILE A 210 -8.25 -0.68 -1.20
N ASP A 211 -7.63 -1.77 -0.77
CA ASP A 211 -6.19 -1.94 -0.92
C ASP A 211 -5.88 -2.49 -2.32
N GLU A 212 -5.29 -1.64 -3.14
CA GLU A 212 -4.90 -1.89 -4.52
C GLU A 212 -3.39 -2.13 -4.67
N ALA A 213 -2.72 -2.70 -3.66
CA ALA A 213 -1.28 -2.95 -3.72
C ALA A 213 -0.83 -3.83 -4.90
N TYR A 214 -1.73 -4.53 -5.52
CA TYR A 214 -1.48 -5.43 -6.67
C TYR A 214 -2.26 -5.04 -7.94
N ALA A 215 -2.87 -3.87 -7.98
CA ALA A 215 -3.75 -3.46 -9.07
C ALA A 215 -3.07 -3.41 -10.43
N GLU A 216 -1.76 -3.17 -10.50
CA GLU A 216 -1.02 -3.15 -11.75
C GLU A 216 -0.91 -4.53 -12.43
N PHE A 217 -1.16 -5.61 -11.71
CA PHE A 217 -1.09 -6.99 -12.24
C PHE A 217 -2.45 -7.51 -12.75
N THR A 218 -3.52 -6.72 -12.65
CA THR A 218 -4.86 -7.05 -13.14
C THR A 218 -5.27 -6.22 -14.36
N ASP A 219 -6.21 -6.71 -15.13
CA ASP A 219 -6.82 -5.97 -16.25
C ASP A 219 -8.05 -5.16 -15.81
N GLY A 220 -8.48 -5.33 -14.55
CA GLY A 220 -9.65 -4.63 -14.01
C GLY A 220 -9.44 -3.13 -13.86
N PRO A 221 -10.51 -2.35 -13.83
CA PRO A 221 -10.42 -0.92 -13.55
C PRO A 221 -9.92 -0.70 -12.13
N SER A 222 -9.12 0.36 -11.94
CA SER A 222 -8.68 0.78 -10.61
C SER A 222 -9.77 1.61 -9.91
N TRP A 223 -10.08 1.27 -8.68
CA TRP A 223 -10.98 2.02 -7.80
C TRP A 223 -10.41 3.39 -7.40
N THR A 224 -9.11 3.56 -7.53
CA THR A 224 -8.44 4.84 -7.27
C THR A 224 -9.09 5.99 -8.04
N ARG A 225 -9.51 5.78 -9.29
CA ARG A 225 -10.17 6.81 -10.10
C ARG A 225 -11.58 7.17 -9.65
N GLU A 226 -12.21 6.30 -8.88
CA GLU A 226 -13.56 6.52 -8.36
C GLU A 226 -13.57 7.36 -7.07
N THR A 227 -12.42 7.55 -6.42
CA THR A 227 -12.32 8.31 -5.16
C THR A 227 -12.77 9.77 -5.29
N ALA A 228 -12.63 10.37 -6.49
CA ALA A 228 -13.10 11.72 -6.76
C ALA A 228 -14.63 11.87 -6.74
N ARG A 229 -15.35 10.77 -7.05
CA ARG A 229 -16.81 10.75 -7.16
C ARG A 229 -17.49 10.14 -5.94
N ARG A 230 -16.71 9.47 -5.07
CA ARG A 230 -17.19 8.68 -3.93
C ARG A 230 -16.48 9.10 -2.66
N PRO A 231 -16.95 10.13 -1.95
CA PRO A 231 -16.31 10.65 -0.75
C PRO A 231 -16.07 9.60 0.34
N GLY A 232 -16.92 8.55 0.41
CA GLY A 232 -16.78 7.42 1.34
C GLY A 232 -15.82 6.32 0.89
N LEU A 233 -15.06 6.53 -0.20
CA LEU A 233 -14.07 5.60 -0.72
C LEU A 233 -12.67 6.17 -0.55
N ALA A 234 -11.78 5.36 0.04
CA ALA A 234 -10.33 5.57 -0.03
C ALA A 234 -9.67 4.36 -0.67
N THR A 235 -8.53 4.55 -1.33
CA THR A 235 -7.73 3.46 -1.86
C THR A 235 -6.29 3.54 -1.36
N LEU A 236 -5.65 2.38 -1.22
CA LEU A 236 -4.23 2.28 -0.93
C LEU A 236 -3.45 1.93 -2.19
N ARG A 237 -2.37 2.65 -2.43
CA ARG A 237 -1.43 2.40 -3.53
C ARG A 237 -0.03 2.27 -2.99
N THR A 238 0.83 1.52 -3.68
CA THR A 238 2.23 1.36 -3.26
C THR A 238 3.16 1.18 -4.44
N LEU A 239 4.38 1.67 -4.31
CA LEU A 239 5.45 1.38 -5.28
C LEU A 239 6.24 0.12 -4.93
N SER A 240 5.88 -0.57 -3.85
CA SER A 240 6.60 -1.76 -3.34
C SER A 240 6.53 -2.97 -4.26
N LYS A 241 5.46 -3.12 -5.06
CA LYS A 241 5.19 -4.35 -5.83
C LYS A 241 5.56 -4.18 -7.30
N ALA A 242 4.69 -3.60 -8.10
CA ALA A 242 4.91 -3.43 -9.54
C ALA A 242 6.14 -2.59 -9.87
N HIS A 243 6.42 -1.56 -9.09
CA HIS A 243 7.57 -0.66 -9.29
C HIS A 243 8.88 -1.13 -8.64
N ALA A 244 8.89 -2.32 -8.01
CA ALA A 244 10.07 -2.93 -7.39
C ALA A 244 10.76 -2.06 -6.30
N LEU A 245 10.01 -1.20 -5.61
CA LEU A 245 10.50 -0.28 -4.58
C LEU A 245 10.12 -0.72 -3.16
N ALA A 246 10.07 -2.03 -2.90
CA ALA A 246 9.72 -2.55 -1.57
C ALA A 246 10.63 -2.01 -0.46
N GLY A 247 11.93 -1.88 -0.72
CA GLY A 247 12.92 -1.35 0.22
C GLY A 247 12.84 0.18 0.40
N ALA A 248 12.27 0.91 -0.56
CA ALA A 248 12.13 2.36 -0.48
C ALA A 248 10.96 2.81 0.43
N ARG A 249 10.05 1.89 0.78
CA ARG A 249 8.91 2.15 1.68
C ARG A 249 8.02 3.31 1.21
N MET A 250 7.62 3.32 -0.06
CA MET A 250 6.68 4.31 -0.63
C MET A 250 5.28 3.71 -0.81
N GLY A 251 4.30 4.37 -0.21
CA GLY A 251 2.88 4.08 -0.38
C GLY A 251 2.04 5.34 -0.23
N ALA A 252 0.78 5.26 -0.60
CA ALA A 252 -0.13 6.40 -0.55
C ALA A 252 -1.56 5.98 -0.20
N VAL A 253 -2.28 6.91 0.43
CA VAL A 253 -3.75 6.96 0.43
C VAL A 253 -4.19 7.83 -0.72
N VAL A 254 -5.20 7.38 -1.47
CA VAL A 254 -5.93 8.23 -2.42
C VAL A 254 -7.39 8.28 -1.96
N ALA A 255 -7.91 9.48 -1.76
CA ALA A 255 -9.25 9.71 -1.25
C ALA A 255 -9.76 11.11 -1.67
N ALA A 256 -10.97 11.48 -1.26
CA ALA A 256 -11.46 12.84 -1.40
C ALA A 256 -10.49 13.85 -0.72
N PRO A 257 -10.27 15.04 -1.30
CA PRO A 257 -9.32 16.03 -0.76
C PRO A 257 -9.52 16.36 0.72
N GLU A 258 -10.76 16.37 1.19
CA GLU A 258 -11.11 16.64 2.58
C GLU A 258 -10.69 15.50 3.53
N VAL A 259 -10.77 14.25 3.07
CA VAL A 259 -10.23 13.08 3.80
C VAL A 259 -8.70 13.17 3.86
N ILE A 260 -8.06 13.55 2.75
CA ILE A 260 -6.61 13.79 2.73
C ILE A 260 -6.22 14.92 3.68
N ALA A 261 -6.97 16.03 3.69
CA ALA A 261 -6.73 17.13 4.64
C ALA A 261 -6.88 16.68 6.10
N LEU A 262 -7.84 15.80 6.41
CA LEU A 262 -7.98 15.18 7.73
C LEU A 262 -6.73 14.34 8.09
N LEU A 263 -6.27 13.49 7.20
CA LEU A 263 -5.10 12.63 7.44
C LEU A 263 -3.81 13.45 7.59
N ARG A 264 -3.69 14.61 6.92
CA ARG A 264 -2.56 15.55 7.10
C ARG A 264 -2.43 16.10 8.51
N ARG A 265 -3.48 16.04 9.34
CA ARG A 265 -3.43 16.46 10.74
C ARG A 265 -2.65 15.50 11.64
N ILE A 266 -2.56 14.24 11.24
CA ILE A 266 -1.98 13.14 12.03
C ILE A 266 -0.80 12.44 11.36
N VAL A 267 -0.52 12.72 10.09
CA VAL A 267 0.66 12.17 9.43
C VAL A 267 1.93 12.74 10.09
N PRO A 268 2.95 11.90 10.36
CA PRO A 268 4.21 12.38 10.87
C PRO A 268 4.82 13.43 9.94
N PRO A 269 5.37 14.54 10.48
CA PRO A 269 6.13 15.49 9.68
C PRO A 269 7.30 14.76 9.01
N TYR A 270 7.59 15.13 7.76
CA TYR A 270 8.73 14.60 7.01
C TYR A 270 8.71 13.07 6.85
N ALA A 271 7.54 12.49 6.58
CA ALA A 271 7.34 11.04 6.52
C ALA A 271 8.15 10.35 5.40
N VAL A 272 8.47 11.05 4.32
CA VAL A 272 9.17 10.51 3.14
C VAL A 272 10.64 10.93 3.15
N PRO A 273 11.59 10.02 3.40
CA PRO A 273 13.02 10.33 3.35
C PRO A 273 13.50 10.73 1.95
N GLY A 274 14.55 11.57 1.88
CA GLY A 274 15.14 12.02 0.61
C GLY A 274 15.49 10.89 -0.37
N PRO A 275 16.18 9.81 0.04
CA PRO A 275 16.46 8.67 -0.84
C PRO A 275 15.20 8.00 -1.40
N THR A 276 14.15 7.88 -0.57
CA THR A 276 12.85 7.35 -1.00
C THR A 276 12.19 8.26 -2.04
N LEU A 277 12.23 9.57 -1.82
CA LEU A 277 11.70 10.58 -2.75
C LEU A 277 12.37 10.44 -4.12
N ARG A 278 13.73 10.42 -4.16
CA ARG A 278 14.48 10.25 -5.42
C ARG A 278 14.10 8.98 -6.16
N ALA A 279 14.12 7.84 -5.46
CA ALA A 279 13.78 6.56 -6.06
C ALA A 279 12.35 6.56 -6.62
N SER A 280 11.41 7.17 -5.90
CA SER A 280 10.01 7.27 -6.31
C SER A 280 9.83 8.15 -7.55
N LEU A 281 10.46 9.33 -7.57
CA LEU A 281 10.44 10.22 -8.74
C LEU A 281 11.09 9.57 -9.95
N ALA A 282 12.22 8.89 -9.76
CA ALA A 282 12.89 8.17 -10.85
C ALA A 282 12.00 7.06 -11.44
N ALA A 283 11.26 6.32 -10.58
CA ALA A 283 10.34 5.27 -11.00
C ALA A 283 9.10 5.81 -11.77
N MET A 284 8.73 7.07 -11.57
CA MET A 284 7.60 7.71 -12.25
C MET A 284 7.99 8.37 -13.59
N ARG A 285 9.26 8.35 -13.97
CA ARG A 285 9.68 8.85 -15.29
C ARG A 285 9.13 7.97 -16.42
N PRO A 286 8.77 8.53 -17.59
CA PRO A 286 8.18 7.76 -18.69
C PRO A 286 8.99 6.52 -19.10
N ALA A 287 10.31 6.63 -19.17
CA ALA A 287 11.19 5.50 -19.49
C ALA A 287 11.11 4.37 -18.44
N ALA A 288 11.08 4.71 -17.15
CA ALA A 288 10.96 3.75 -16.05
C ALA A 288 9.57 3.09 -16.04
N LEU A 289 8.51 3.86 -16.27
CA LEU A 289 7.15 3.34 -16.41
C LEU A 289 7.03 2.35 -17.57
N ALA A 290 7.67 2.64 -18.71
CA ALA A 290 7.70 1.72 -19.85
C ALA A 290 8.43 0.40 -19.52
N VAL A 291 9.52 0.45 -18.75
CA VAL A 291 10.22 -0.75 -18.25
C VAL A 291 9.31 -1.52 -17.28
N THR A 292 8.65 -0.83 -16.35
CA THR A 292 7.73 -1.41 -15.39
C THR A 292 6.59 -2.14 -16.10
N ALA A 293 5.99 -1.54 -17.12
CA ALA A 293 4.91 -2.17 -17.90
C ALA A 293 5.36 -3.48 -18.56
N ARG A 294 6.56 -3.52 -19.15
CA ARG A 294 7.13 -4.75 -19.73
C ARG A 294 7.36 -5.82 -18.67
N ARG A 295 7.87 -5.46 -17.49
CA ARG A 295 8.08 -6.38 -16.37
C ARG A 295 6.76 -6.93 -15.82
N ILE A 296 5.72 -6.11 -15.71
CA ILE A 296 4.38 -6.55 -15.34
C ILE A 296 3.85 -7.58 -16.35
N ALA A 297 3.97 -7.31 -17.65
CA ALA A 297 3.54 -8.24 -18.69
C ALA A 297 4.27 -9.58 -18.60
N LEU A 298 5.59 -9.57 -18.38
CA LEU A 298 6.38 -10.78 -18.18
C LEU A 298 5.94 -11.55 -16.92
N LEU A 299 5.76 -10.88 -15.80
CA LEU A 299 5.32 -11.53 -14.54
C LEU A 299 3.92 -12.12 -14.68
N ARG A 300 3.02 -11.50 -15.43
CA ARG A 300 1.69 -12.05 -15.74
C ARG A 300 1.79 -13.31 -16.58
N SER A 301 2.61 -13.31 -17.62
CA SER A 301 2.86 -14.50 -18.45
C SER A 301 3.50 -15.62 -17.63
N GLU A 302 4.49 -15.32 -16.81
CA GLU A 302 5.14 -16.27 -15.92
C GLU A 302 4.19 -16.83 -14.86
N ARG A 303 3.28 -16.01 -14.32
CA ARG A 303 2.22 -16.46 -13.41
C ARG A 303 1.36 -17.57 -14.04
N GLU A 304 0.89 -17.35 -15.26
CA GLU A 304 0.06 -18.36 -15.97
C GLU A 304 0.87 -19.63 -16.28
N ARG A 305 2.12 -19.47 -16.74
CA ARG A 305 3.02 -20.60 -16.99
C ARG A 305 3.27 -21.40 -15.71
N LEU A 306 3.60 -20.72 -14.63
CA LEU A 306 3.86 -21.35 -13.33
C LEU A 306 2.61 -22.06 -12.81
N ALA A 307 1.45 -21.42 -12.88
CA ALA A 307 0.19 -22.01 -12.44
C ALA A 307 -0.15 -23.29 -13.22
N ALA A 308 0.05 -23.30 -14.55
CA ALA A 308 -0.17 -24.47 -15.38
C ALA A 308 0.76 -25.63 -15.00
N ARG A 309 2.04 -25.34 -14.78
CA ARG A 309 3.03 -26.37 -14.39
C ARG A 309 2.75 -26.92 -12.98
N LEU A 310 2.41 -26.08 -12.02
CA LEU A 310 2.06 -26.51 -10.66
C LEU A 310 0.81 -27.40 -10.64
N ARG A 311 -0.22 -27.08 -11.43
CA ARG A 311 -1.44 -27.93 -11.53
C ARG A 311 -1.15 -29.34 -12.04
N ALA A 312 -0.06 -29.54 -12.77
CA ALA A 312 0.34 -30.85 -13.30
C ALA A 312 1.12 -31.69 -12.28
N LEU A 313 1.53 -31.14 -11.14
CA LEU A 313 2.30 -31.86 -10.12
C LEU A 313 1.38 -32.70 -9.22
N PRO A 314 1.67 -34.00 -8.99
CA PRO A 314 0.86 -34.84 -8.10
C PRO A 314 0.84 -34.34 -6.64
N SER A 315 1.90 -33.63 -6.20
CA SER A 315 2.00 -33.05 -4.87
C SER A 315 1.09 -31.83 -4.65
N VAL A 316 0.52 -31.26 -5.73
CA VAL A 316 -0.34 -30.08 -5.68
C VAL A 316 -1.81 -30.48 -5.70
N ALA A 317 -2.55 -30.13 -4.67
CA ALA A 317 -3.98 -30.35 -4.58
C ALA A 317 -4.77 -29.30 -5.38
N LYS A 318 -4.35 -28.02 -5.29
CA LYS A 318 -5.02 -26.91 -5.96
C LYS A 318 -4.11 -25.71 -6.17
N VAL A 319 -4.24 -25.06 -7.32
CA VAL A 319 -3.67 -23.73 -7.58
C VAL A 319 -4.81 -22.76 -7.75
N TRP A 320 -4.93 -21.79 -6.83
CA TRP A 320 -6.00 -20.80 -6.88
C TRP A 320 -5.74 -19.78 -8.00
N PRO A 321 -6.80 -19.32 -8.70
CA PRO A 321 -6.66 -18.23 -9.66
C PRO A 321 -6.10 -16.98 -9.00
N SER A 322 -5.21 -16.27 -9.70
CA SER A 322 -4.59 -15.07 -9.16
C SER A 322 -4.49 -13.97 -10.21
N ALA A 323 -4.77 -12.75 -9.80
CA ALA A 323 -4.52 -11.52 -10.54
C ALA A 323 -3.38 -10.67 -9.89
N ALA A 324 -2.62 -11.26 -8.96
CA ALA A 324 -1.47 -10.64 -8.30
C ALA A 324 -0.14 -11.18 -8.86
N ASN A 325 0.99 -10.79 -8.27
CA ASN A 325 2.31 -11.32 -8.61
C ASN A 325 2.72 -12.54 -7.76
N PHE A 326 1.74 -13.32 -7.34
CA PHE A 326 1.93 -14.56 -6.57
C PHE A 326 0.79 -15.53 -6.83
N LEU A 327 0.97 -16.79 -6.43
CA LEU A 327 -0.04 -17.83 -6.44
C LEU A 327 -0.27 -18.37 -5.02
N LEU A 328 -1.50 -18.60 -4.64
CA LEU A 328 -1.85 -19.42 -3.49
C LEU A 328 -1.99 -20.86 -3.97
N VAL A 329 -1.20 -21.75 -3.39
CA VAL A 329 -1.13 -23.16 -3.80
C VAL A 329 -1.42 -24.04 -2.59
N GLU A 330 -2.37 -24.93 -2.73
CA GLU A 330 -2.71 -25.96 -1.76
C GLU A 330 -1.99 -27.26 -2.15
N PHE A 331 -1.24 -27.83 -1.24
CA PHE A 331 -0.46 -29.06 -1.43
C PHE A 331 -1.14 -30.24 -0.75
N GLN A 332 -0.81 -31.45 -1.19
CA GLN A 332 -1.18 -32.67 -0.46
C GLN A 332 -0.48 -32.69 0.91
N ASP A 333 0.79 -32.33 0.91
CA ASP A 333 1.60 -32.09 2.13
C ASP A 333 2.38 -30.78 1.97
N ALA A 334 1.85 -29.70 2.54
CA ALA A 334 2.50 -28.40 2.48
C ALA A 334 3.72 -28.31 3.41
N ALA A 335 3.86 -29.19 4.40
CA ALA A 335 5.02 -29.24 5.26
C ALA A 335 6.22 -29.79 4.50
N ASP A 336 6.06 -30.92 3.79
CA ASP A 336 7.10 -31.48 2.91
C ASP A 336 7.49 -30.49 1.82
N ALA A 337 6.53 -29.92 1.11
CA ALA A 337 6.78 -28.93 0.06
C ALA A 337 7.61 -27.73 0.59
N LEU A 338 7.27 -27.20 1.76
CA LEU A 338 7.98 -26.11 2.39
C LEU A 338 9.41 -26.49 2.76
N GLU A 339 9.61 -27.68 3.32
CA GLU A 339 10.92 -28.20 3.73
C GLU A 339 11.82 -28.41 2.50
N ARG A 340 11.33 -29.07 1.45
CA ARG A 340 12.07 -29.27 0.19
C ARG A 340 12.49 -27.95 -0.44
N LEU A 341 11.58 -26.99 -0.53
CA LEU A 341 11.89 -25.67 -1.06
C LEU A 341 12.97 -24.96 -0.21
N ARG A 342 12.85 -25.01 1.11
CA ARG A 342 13.82 -24.42 2.01
C ARG A 342 15.20 -25.08 1.91
N ALA A 343 15.27 -26.39 1.84
CA ALA A 343 16.51 -27.16 1.66
C ALA A 343 17.21 -26.79 0.34
N ALA A 344 16.43 -26.47 -0.69
CA ALA A 344 16.93 -26.01 -2.00
C ALA A 344 17.24 -24.50 -2.06
N GLY A 345 17.16 -23.78 -0.95
CA GLY A 345 17.42 -22.34 -0.87
C GLY A 345 16.26 -21.45 -1.40
N VAL A 346 15.04 -21.99 -1.54
CA VAL A 346 13.86 -21.26 -2.00
C VAL A 346 12.95 -20.93 -0.82
N LEU A 347 12.74 -19.65 -0.53
CA LEU A 347 11.85 -19.21 0.53
C LEU A 347 10.49 -18.84 -0.04
N VAL A 348 9.44 -19.42 0.54
CA VAL A 348 8.04 -19.13 0.22
C VAL A 348 7.28 -18.76 1.48
N ARG A 349 6.08 -18.20 1.34
CA ARG A 349 5.30 -17.80 2.51
C ARG A 349 4.38 -18.92 2.98
N ASP A 350 4.58 -19.32 4.22
CA ASP A 350 3.73 -20.32 4.91
C ASP A 350 2.42 -19.68 5.37
N PHE A 351 1.29 -20.29 5.00
CA PHE A 351 -0.05 -19.93 5.42
C PHE A 351 -0.78 -21.05 6.17
N ARG A 352 -0.09 -22.15 6.52
CA ARG A 352 -0.68 -23.30 7.21
C ARG A 352 -1.31 -22.97 8.57
N GLY A 353 -0.81 -21.93 9.24
CA GLY A 353 -1.38 -21.45 10.51
C GLY A 353 -2.59 -20.51 10.38
N TYR A 354 -3.11 -20.29 9.17
CA TYR A 354 -4.25 -19.40 8.94
C TYR A 354 -5.53 -20.20 8.75
N ASP A 355 -6.62 -19.71 9.33
CA ASP A 355 -7.94 -20.34 9.24
C ASP A 355 -8.32 -20.60 7.76
N GLY A 356 -8.64 -21.82 7.42
CA GLY A 356 -9.05 -22.24 6.08
C GLY A 356 -7.91 -22.38 5.05
N LEU A 357 -6.63 -22.24 5.46
CA LEU A 357 -5.46 -22.32 4.58
C LEU A 357 -4.43 -23.39 5.01
N GLY A 358 -4.88 -24.41 5.77
CA GLY A 358 -4.02 -25.37 6.47
C GLY A 358 -3.02 -26.17 5.64
N GLN A 359 -3.20 -26.26 4.31
CA GLN A 359 -2.26 -26.91 3.37
C GLN A 359 -1.77 -25.94 2.28
N SER A 360 -1.78 -24.63 2.58
CA SER A 360 -1.47 -23.61 1.57
C SER A 360 -0.13 -22.91 1.81
N LEU A 361 0.60 -22.74 0.72
CA LEU A 361 1.76 -21.86 0.62
C LEU A 361 1.48 -20.78 -0.41
N ARG A 362 1.97 -19.55 -0.18
CA ARG A 362 1.95 -18.49 -1.18
C ARG A 362 3.30 -18.40 -1.87
N LEU A 363 3.30 -18.63 -3.16
CA LEU A 363 4.47 -18.63 -4.02
C LEU A 363 4.52 -17.31 -4.79
N THR A 364 5.56 -16.50 -4.59
CA THR A 364 5.77 -15.29 -5.41
C THR A 364 6.21 -15.70 -6.81
N VAL A 365 5.69 -15.05 -7.83
CA VAL A 365 6.13 -15.21 -9.21
C VAL A 365 7.47 -14.50 -9.38
N GLY A 366 8.52 -15.26 -9.58
CA GLY A 366 9.89 -14.78 -9.79
C GLY A 366 10.24 -14.61 -11.27
N SER A 367 11.53 -14.47 -11.56
CA SER A 367 12.05 -14.57 -12.93
C SER A 367 11.79 -15.97 -13.52
N PRO A 368 11.87 -16.15 -14.86
CA PRO A 368 11.75 -17.47 -15.48
C PRO A 368 12.67 -18.52 -14.84
N ASP A 369 13.92 -18.18 -14.55
CA ASP A 369 14.89 -19.08 -13.92
C ASP A 369 14.54 -19.42 -12.47
N GLN A 370 14.10 -18.43 -11.69
CA GLN A 370 13.65 -18.65 -10.31
C GLN A 370 12.41 -19.54 -10.28
N ASN A 371 11.46 -19.33 -11.17
CA ASN A 371 10.26 -20.16 -11.30
C ASN A 371 10.62 -21.58 -11.76
N HIS A 372 11.58 -21.73 -12.68
CA HIS A 372 12.06 -23.03 -13.13
C HIS A 372 12.69 -23.80 -11.96
N ARG A 373 13.58 -23.18 -11.22
CA ARG A 373 14.22 -23.77 -10.03
C ARG A 373 13.21 -24.22 -8.99
N MET A 374 12.19 -23.42 -8.73
CA MET A 374 11.11 -23.77 -7.81
C MET A 374 10.32 -24.99 -8.29
N LEU A 375 10.01 -25.07 -9.58
CA LEU A 375 9.32 -26.22 -10.19
C LEU A 375 10.14 -27.50 -10.14
N GLU A 376 11.45 -27.45 -10.41
CA GLU A 376 12.35 -28.62 -10.29
C GLU A 376 12.33 -29.21 -8.89
N VAL A 377 12.30 -28.37 -7.84
CA VAL A 377 12.26 -28.82 -6.45
C VAL A 377 10.92 -29.47 -6.10
N LEU A 378 9.81 -28.98 -6.65
CA LEU A 378 8.46 -29.46 -6.35
C LEU A 378 8.06 -30.69 -7.20
N SER A 379 8.76 -30.95 -8.31
CA SER A 379 8.59 -32.14 -9.14
C SER A 379 9.25 -33.37 -8.48
#